data_e964b3b004584b0b73fde503921dda5b
#
_entry.id   e964b3b004584b0b73fde503921dda5b
#
_cell.length_a   1.000
_cell.length_b   1.000
_cell.length_c   1.000
_cell.angle_alpha   90.00
_cell.angle_beta   90.00
_cell.angle_gamma   90.00
#
_symmetry.space_group_name_H-M   'P 1'
#
loop_
_entity.id
_entity.type
_entity.pdbx_description
1 polymer ?
#
loop_
_entity_poly.entity_id
_entity_poly.type
_entity_poly.pdbx_seq_one_letter_code
_entity_poly.pdbx_strand_id
1 'polypeptide(L)'
;MEFQDTLRHQGLRKRLVEGIRIKGIKDEKVLEAIGRVPRHLFMDSSFLQYAYKDQAFPIGAGQTISQPFTVAMQTYLLQVERYDKILEVGTGSGYQAAVLLEMGATVYTIERQRELYVKVQANLPKIGYNPKFFYGDGYKGLPTYGPFDKIIVTAGAPEIPLDLIAQLKVGGRMVIPMGPREKQTMYVVVKTSETEYYKESHGSFVFVPMLKGLDK
;
A
#
# COMPACT_ATOMS: atom_id res chain seq x y z
N MET A 1 1.74 -6.45 -24.81
CA MET A 1 2.66 -7.16 -23.90
C MET A 1 1.86 -8.22 -23.18
N GLU A 2 2.27 -9.47 -23.33
CA GLU A 2 1.58 -10.60 -22.70
C GLU A 2 1.88 -10.57 -21.19
N PHE A 3 0.84 -10.56 -20.35
CA PHE A 3 0.95 -10.57 -18.88
C PHE A 3 1.36 -11.99 -18.40
N GLN A 4 2.60 -12.42 -18.73
CA GLN A 4 3.07 -13.76 -18.40
C GLN A 4 3.89 -13.78 -17.12
N ASP A 5 3.45 -14.58 -16.15
CA ASP A 5 4.23 -14.92 -14.93
C ASP A 5 5.02 -16.21 -15.16
N THR A 6 6.20 -16.09 -15.77
CA THR A 6 7.06 -17.22 -16.12
C THR A 6 7.69 -17.90 -14.90
N LEU A 7 8.21 -19.13 -15.05
CA LEU A 7 8.95 -19.84 -14.00
C LEU A 7 10.14 -19.04 -13.48
N ARG A 8 10.80 -18.24 -14.36
CA ARG A 8 11.86 -17.31 -13.95
C ARG A 8 11.35 -16.25 -12.97
N HIS A 9 10.21 -15.62 -13.27
CA HIS A 9 9.60 -14.62 -12.39
C HIS A 9 9.21 -15.24 -11.04
N GLN A 10 8.63 -16.43 -11.05
CA GLN A 10 8.26 -17.15 -9.82
C GLN A 10 9.49 -17.49 -8.97
N GLY A 11 10.59 -17.93 -9.59
CA GLY A 11 11.85 -18.20 -8.90
C GLY A 11 12.47 -16.95 -8.27
N LEU A 12 12.46 -15.82 -9.00
CA LEU A 12 12.93 -14.53 -8.47
C LEU A 12 12.05 -14.03 -7.30
N ARG A 13 10.73 -14.19 -7.41
CA ARG A 13 9.78 -13.83 -6.35
C ARG A 13 9.96 -14.64 -5.09
N LYS A 14 10.20 -15.97 -5.21
CA LYS A 14 10.55 -16.83 -4.06
C LYS A 14 11.79 -16.33 -3.32
N ARG A 15 12.84 -15.93 -4.06
CA ARG A 15 14.07 -15.37 -3.46
C ARG A 15 13.80 -14.03 -2.76
N LEU A 16 12.96 -13.17 -3.35
CA LEU A 16 12.54 -11.91 -2.73
C LEU A 16 11.83 -12.16 -1.40
N VAL A 17 10.86 -13.07 -1.36
CA VAL A 17 10.11 -13.45 -0.15
C VAL A 17 11.06 -13.96 0.94
N GLU A 18 12.03 -14.81 0.59
CA GLU A 18 13.02 -15.28 1.55
C GLU A 18 13.91 -14.15 2.07
N GLY A 19 14.31 -13.21 1.20
CA GLY A 19 15.02 -12.00 1.63
C GLY A 19 14.22 -11.13 2.60
N ILE A 20 12.90 -11.02 2.40
CA ILE A 20 12.00 -10.30 3.31
C ILE A 20 11.88 -11.04 4.66
N ARG A 21 11.79 -12.37 4.64
CA ARG A 21 11.78 -13.23 5.83
C ARG A 21 13.04 -13.01 6.68
N ILE A 22 14.22 -13.04 6.05
CA ILE A 22 15.52 -12.81 6.71
C ILE A 22 15.59 -11.42 7.35
N LYS A 23 14.95 -10.42 6.75
CA LYS A 23 14.85 -9.05 7.28
C LYS A 23 13.88 -8.90 8.47
N GLY A 24 13.22 -9.98 8.90
CA GLY A 24 12.44 -10.03 10.14
C GLY A 24 10.92 -10.11 9.97
N ILE A 25 10.38 -10.09 8.75
CA ILE A 25 8.94 -10.36 8.53
C ILE A 25 8.75 -11.89 8.59
N LYS A 26 8.08 -12.36 9.65
CA LYS A 26 7.83 -13.81 9.87
C LYS A 26 6.36 -14.18 9.75
N ASP A 27 5.49 -13.24 9.44
CA ASP A 27 4.06 -13.49 9.20
C ASP A 27 3.89 -14.20 7.86
N GLU A 28 3.55 -15.49 7.90
CA GLU A 28 3.39 -16.31 6.70
C GLU A 28 2.27 -15.80 5.79
N LYS A 29 1.17 -15.25 6.33
CA LYS A 29 0.09 -14.68 5.51
C LYS A 29 0.61 -13.52 4.64
N VAL A 30 1.43 -12.64 5.23
CA VAL A 30 2.06 -11.52 4.51
C VAL A 30 3.04 -12.03 3.46
N LEU A 31 3.91 -12.98 3.82
CA LEU A 31 4.92 -13.56 2.93
C LEU A 31 4.28 -14.29 1.76
N GLU A 32 3.22 -15.05 2.00
CA GLU A 32 2.45 -15.73 0.94
C GLU A 32 1.78 -14.72 0.01
N ALA A 33 1.15 -13.64 0.54
CA ALA A 33 0.54 -12.61 -0.28
C ALA A 33 1.56 -11.94 -1.20
N ILE A 34 2.73 -11.53 -0.68
CA ILE A 34 3.86 -11.03 -1.49
C ILE A 34 4.31 -12.08 -2.53
N GLY A 35 4.32 -13.36 -2.15
CA GLY A 35 4.69 -14.48 -3.00
C GLY A 35 3.70 -14.78 -4.14
N ARG A 36 2.43 -14.40 -4.00
CA ARG A 36 1.40 -14.59 -5.04
C ARG A 36 1.38 -13.44 -6.04
N VAL A 37 1.59 -12.19 -5.60
CA VAL A 37 1.48 -11.02 -6.48
C VAL A 37 2.65 -10.92 -7.45
N PRO A 38 2.44 -10.96 -8.78
CA PRO A 38 3.49 -10.87 -9.79
C PRO A 38 3.95 -9.42 -9.97
N ARG A 39 4.82 -8.93 -9.08
CA ARG A 39 5.26 -7.53 -8.99
C ARG A 39 5.70 -6.91 -10.33
N HIS A 40 6.30 -7.69 -11.22
CA HIS A 40 6.75 -7.22 -12.55
C HIS A 40 5.60 -6.70 -13.41
N LEU A 41 4.35 -7.12 -13.17
CA LEU A 41 3.16 -6.63 -13.91
C LEU A 41 2.72 -5.22 -13.46
N PHE A 42 3.28 -4.70 -12.38
CA PHE A 42 2.98 -3.38 -11.80
C PHE A 42 4.06 -2.33 -12.13
N MET A 43 5.03 -2.69 -12.97
CA MET A 43 6.19 -1.87 -13.27
C MET A 43 6.26 -1.48 -14.75
N ASP A 44 6.95 -0.39 -15.02
CA ASP A 44 7.29 -0.01 -16.38
C ASP A 44 8.27 -1.02 -17.01
N SER A 45 8.20 -1.20 -18.33
CA SER A 45 9.04 -2.12 -19.10
C SER A 45 10.54 -1.90 -18.89
N SER A 46 10.95 -0.66 -18.68
CA SER A 46 12.35 -0.26 -18.44
C SER A 46 12.93 -0.87 -17.15
N PHE A 47 12.09 -1.23 -16.19
CA PHE A 47 12.51 -1.74 -14.88
C PHE A 47 12.20 -3.22 -14.64
N LEU A 48 11.66 -3.96 -15.63
CA LEU A 48 11.23 -5.35 -15.45
C LEU A 48 12.34 -6.27 -14.93
N GLN A 49 13.58 -6.10 -15.40
CA GLN A 49 14.73 -6.88 -14.95
C GLN A 49 15.04 -6.71 -13.46
N TYR A 50 14.55 -5.63 -12.84
CA TYR A 50 14.74 -5.30 -11.43
C TYR A 50 13.50 -5.53 -10.58
N ALA A 51 12.42 -6.04 -11.15
CA ALA A 51 11.11 -6.11 -10.49
C ALA A 51 11.13 -6.86 -9.14
N TYR A 52 12.05 -7.79 -8.97
CA TYR A 52 12.21 -8.59 -7.76
C TYR A 52 13.44 -8.19 -6.93
N LYS A 53 14.07 -7.04 -7.21
CA LYS A 53 14.98 -6.40 -6.27
C LYS A 53 14.19 -5.71 -5.16
N ASP A 54 14.70 -5.77 -3.94
CA ASP A 54 14.08 -5.12 -2.78
C ASP A 54 14.40 -3.61 -2.78
N GLN A 55 13.85 -2.90 -3.76
CA GLN A 55 14.03 -1.46 -4.01
C GLN A 55 12.74 -0.84 -4.55
N ALA A 56 12.57 0.48 -4.35
CA ALA A 56 11.53 1.28 -4.99
C ALA A 56 11.95 1.65 -6.41
N PHE A 57 10.95 1.81 -7.33
CA PHE A 57 11.18 2.21 -8.72
C PHE A 57 10.14 3.23 -9.17
N PRO A 58 10.48 4.14 -10.10
CA PRO A 58 9.54 5.12 -10.66
C PRO A 58 8.37 4.43 -11.39
N ILE A 59 7.17 5.03 -11.29
CA ILE A 59 5.94 4.58 -12.00
C ILE A 59 5.28 5.68 -12.83
N GLY A 60 5.89 6.86 -12.91
CA GLY A 60 5.37 8.07 -13.53
C GLY A 60 4.82 9.06 -12.51
N ALA A 61 4.43 10.26 -12.95
CA ALA A 61 3.86 11.33 -12.12
C ALA A 61 4.68 11.65 -10.85
N GLY A 62 6.01 11.47 -10.88
CA GLY A 62 6.87 11.66 -9.71
C GLY A 62 6.66 10.66 -8.57
N GLN A 63 5.93 9.56 -8.83
CA GLN A 63 5.61 8.54 -7.84
C GLN A 63 6.44 7.26 -8.04
N THR A 64 6.41 6.38 -7.04
CA THR A 64 7.17 5.12 -7.04
C THR A 64 6.31 3.94 -6.63
N ILE A 65 6.61 2.76 -7.20
CA ILE A 65 6.23 1.49 -6.57
C ILE A 65 7.13 1.27 -5.36
N SER A 66 6.54 1.13 -4.17
CA SER A 66 7.29 0.99 -2.91
C SER A 66 8.20 -0.23 -2.91
N GLN A 67 9.30 -0.16 -2.15
CA GLN A 67 10.18 -1.29 -1.89
C GLN A 67 9.40 -2.48 -1.32
N PRO A 68 9.61 -3.71 -1.81
CA PRO A 68 8.89 -4.89 -1.33
C PRO A 68 8.92 -5.10 0.18
N PHE A 69 10.07 -4.89 0.83
CA PHE A 69 10.17 -4.94 2.29
C PHE A 69 9.27 -3.90 2.97
N THR A 70 9.19 -2.68 2.42
CA THR A 70 8.31 -1.63 2.96
C THR A 70 6.84 -2.03 2.85
N VAL A 71 6.42 -2.60 1.71
CA VAL A 71 5.07 -3.14 1.52
C VAL A 71 4.77 -4.25 2.53
N ALA A 72 5.70 -5.21 2.69
CA ALA A 72 5.56 -6.30 3.66
C ALA A 72 5.46 -5.77 5.10
N MET A 73 6.30 -4.78 5.48
CA MET A 73 6.29 -4.19 6.81
C MET A 73 4.96 -3.45 7.08
N GLN A 74 4.49 -2.61 6.16
CA GLN A 74 3.20 -1.92 6.33
C GLN A 74 2.05 -2.92 6.46
N THR A 75 2.04 -3.97 5.63
CA THR A 75 1.01 -5.01 5.67
C THR A 75 1.07 -5.81 6.97
N TYR A 76 2.26 -6.17 7.46
CA TYR A 76 2.47 -6.82 8.74
C TYR A 76 1.97 -5.97 9.91
N LEU A 77 2.35 -4.68 9.95
CA LEU A 77 1.93 -3.75 10.98
C LEU A 77 0.42 -3.47 10.94
N LEU A 78 -0.20 -3.56 9.77
CA LEU A 78 -1.64 -3.38 9.62
C LEU A 78 -2.44 -4.52 10.23
N GLN A 79 -1.85 -5.72 10.39
CA GLN A 79 -2.52 -6.92 10.94
C GLN A 79 -3.81 -7.25 10.19
N VAL A 80 -3.68 -7.42 8.87
CA VAL A 80 -4.82 -7.68 7.98
C VAL A 80 -5.47 -9.02 8.30
N GLU A 81 -6.78 -8.99 8.49
CA GLU A 81 -7.62 -10.20 8.60
C GLU A 81 -8.51 -10.33 7.37
N ARG A 82 -8.94 -11.57 7.12
CA ARG A 82 -9.83 -11.86 5.99
C ARG A 82 -11.15 -11.09 6.15
N TYR A 83 -11.60 -10.46 5.06
CA TYR A 83 -12.79 -9.61 4.98
C TYR A 83 -12.66 -8.24 5.63
N ASP A 84 -11.50 -7.87 6.18
CA ASP A 84 -11.27 -6.49 6.61
C ASP A 84 -11.63 -5.51 5.49
N LYS A 85 -12.36 -4.48 5.83
CA LYS A 85 -12.64 -3.33 4.97
C LYS A 85 -11.51 -2.32 5.12
N ILE A 86 -10.65 -2.24 4.11
CA ILE A 86 -9.42 -1.46 4.16
C ILE A 86 -9.50 -0.26 3.21
N LEU A 87 -9.15 0.93 3.73
CA LEU A 87 -8.84 2.09 2.91
C LEU A 87 -7.34 2.17 2.68
N GLU A 88 -6.93 2.14 1.41
CA GLU A 88 -5.59 2.48 0.97
C GLU A 88 -5.56 3.91 0.45
N VAL A 89 -4.66 4.74 0.98
CA VAL A 89 -4.42 6.12 0.54
C VAL A 89 -3.11 6.16 -0.24
N GLY A 90 -3.22 6.39 -1.56
CA GLY A 90 -2.11 6.34 -2.52
C GLY A 90 -2.09 5.01 -3.27
N THR A 91 -2.95 4.85 -4.29
CA THR A 91 -3.00 3.63 -5.12
C THR A 91 -1.68 3.37 -5.85
N GLY A 92 -1.08 4.41 -6.41
CA GLY A 92 0.17 4.35 -7.16
C GLY A 92 0.13 3.31 -8.28
N SER A 93 0.98 2.28 -8.18
CA SER A 93 0.97 1.14 -9.12
C SER A 93 -0.15 0.13 -8.89
N GLY A 94 -0.82 0.16 -7.72
CA GLY A 94 -1.77 -0.85 -7.27
C GLY A 94 -1.15 -2.09 -6.64
N TYR A 95 0.17 -2.13 -6.46
CA TYR A 95 0.86 -3.31 -5.92
C TYR A 95 0.48 -3.57 -4.45
N GLN A 96 0.39 -2.54 -3.60
CA GLN A 96 -0.06 -2.68 -2.22
C GLN A 96 -1.52 -3.13 -2.16
N ALA A 97 -2.41 -2.56 -3.00
CA ALA A 97 -3.80 -3.00 -3.10
C ALA A 97 -3.90 -4.50 -3.46
N ALA A 98 -3.10 -4.96 -4.42
CA ALA A 98 -3.06 -6.37 -4.81
C ALA A 98 -2.62 -7.29 -3.65
N VAL A 99 -1.61 -6.88 -2.86
CA VAL A 99 -1.17 -7.63 -1.67
C VAL A 99 -2.29 -7.73 -0.64
N LEU A 100 -3.02 -6.65 -0.38
CA LEU A 100 -4.16 -6.65 0.55
C LEU A 100 -5.31 -7.55 0.05
N LEU A 101 -5.58 -7.56 -1.26
CA LEU A 101 -6.57 -8.45 -1.88
C LEU A 101 -6.18 -9.92 -1.75
N GLU A 102 -4.89 -10.27 -1.91
CA GLU A 102 -4.37 -11.64 -1.69
C GLU A 102 -4.52 -12.10 -0.24
N MET A 103 -4.57 -11.19 0.72
CA MET A 103 -4.89 -11.49 2.12
C MET A 103 -6.39 -11.64 2.38
N GLY A 104 -7.23 -11.45 1.37
CA GLY A 104 -8.69 -11.59 1.46
C GLY A 104 -9.43 -10.36 1.98
N ALA A 105 -8.80 -9.20 1.97
CA ALA A 105 -9.43 -7.93 2.35
C ALA A 105 -10.35 -7.39 1.25
N THR A 106 -11.31 -6.54 1.65
CA THR A 106 -12.08 -5.68 0.75
C THR A 106 -11.40 -4.32 0.67
N VAL A 107 -10.74 -4.04 -0.45
CA VAL A 107 -9.88 -2.86 -0.61
C VAL A 107 -10.61 -1.72 -1.31
N TYR A 108 -10.62 -0.56 -0.66
CA TYR A 108 -10.98 0.74 -1.21
C TYR A 108 -9.68 1.53 -1.38
N THR A 109 -9.37 1.99 -2.59
CA THR A 109 -8.10 2.67 -2.85
C THR A 109 -8.34 4.03 -3.48
N ILE A 110 -7.69 5.07 -2.96
CA ILE A 110 -7.83 6.45 -3.42
C ILE A 110 -6.51 6.99 -3.96
N GLU A 111 -6.58 7.58 -5.17
CA GLU A 111 -5.44 8.17 -5.88
C GLU A 111 -5.76 9.62 -6.26
N ARG A 112 -4.80 10.54 -6.01
CA ARG A 112 -4.91 11.95 -6.38
C ARG A 112 -4.35 12.28 -7.76
N GLN A 113 -3.43 11.45 -8.26
CA GLN A 113 -2.80 11.59 -9.57
C GLN A 113 -3.71 11.01 -10.64
N ARG A 114 -4.30 11.85 -11.48
CA ARG A 114 -5.26 11.41 -12.50
C ARG A 114 -4.66 10.39 -13.47
N GLU A 115 -3.42 10.62 -13.89
CA GLU A 115 -2.71 9.71 -14.79
C GLU A 115 -2.61 8.30 -14.20
N LEU A 116 -2.16 8.19 -12.93
CA LEU A 116 -2.02 6.91 -12.25
C LEU A 116 -3.38 6.25 -12.00
N TYR A 117 -4.39 7.03 -11.58
CA TYR A 117 -5.75 6.52 -11.38
C TYR A 117 -6.30 5.85 -12.64
N VAL A 118 -6.24 6.54 -13.78
CA VAL A 118 -6.73 6.00 -15.07
C VAL A 118 -5.95 4.76 -15.48
N LYS A 119 -4.61 4.81 -15.37
CA LYS A 119 -3.73 3.69 -15.72
C LYS A 119 -4.00 2.45 -14.87
N VAL A 120 -4.11 2.61 -13.56
CA VAL A 120 -4.26 1.48 -12.65
C VAL A 120 -5.66 0.88 -12.74
N GLN A 121 -6.70 1.71 -12.84
CA GLN A 121 -8.08 1.26 -13.01
C GLN A 121 -8.27 0.44 -14.30
N ALA A 122 -7.55 0.79 -15.38
CA ALA A 122 -7.60 0.07 -16.64
C ALA A 122 -6.79 -1.24 -16.63
N ASN A 123 -5.74 -1.35 -15.83
CA ASN A 123 -4.77 -2.44 -15.91
C ASN A 123 -4.92 -3.50 -14.80
N LEU A 124 -5.22 -3.12 -13.56
CA LEU A 124 -5.35 -4.08 -12.46
C LEU A 124 -6.37 -5.19 -12.72
N PRO A 125 -7.58 -4.90 -13.25
CA PRO A 125 -8.56 -5.95 -13.55
C PRO A 125 -8.06 -6.99 -14.57
N LYS A 126 -7.21 -6.58 -15.52
CA LYS A 126 -6.63 -7.48 -16.53
C LYS A 126 -5.68 -8.52 -15.95
N ILE A 127 -5.12 -8.24 -14.79
CA ILE A 127 -4.23 -9.15 -14.04
C ILE A 127 -4.90 -9.77 -12.82
N GLY A 128 -6.25 -9.67 -12.74
CA GLY A 128 -7.07 -10.35 -11.73
C GLY A 128 -7.32 -9.59 -10.43
N TYR A 129 -6.90 -8.32 -10.30
CA TYR A 129 -7.09 -7.54 -9.08
C TYR A 129 -8.14 -6.45 -9.25
N ASN A 130 -9.19 -6.48 -8.42
CA ASN A 130 -10.35 -5.60 -8.53
C ASN A 130 -10.64 -4.87 -7.20
N PRO A 131 -9.76 -3.95 -6.72
CA PRO A 131 -10.13 -3.07 -5.62
C PRO A 131 -11.18 -2.06 -6.08
N LYS A 132 -11.83 -1.38 -5.13
CA LYS A 132 -12.72 -0.26 -5.43
C LYS A 132 -11.88 1.00 -5.60
N PHE A 133 -11.80 1.52 -6.83
CA PHE A 133 -10.95 2.65 -7.20
C PHE A 133 -11.66 3.99 -7.03
N PHE A 134 -10.97 4.98 -6.45
CA PHE A 134 -11.47 6.34 -6.28
C PHE A 134 -10.42 7.35 -6.71
N TYR A 135 -10.84 8.35 -7.49
CA TYR A 135 -10.04 9.53 -7.76
C TYR A 135 -10.39 10.59 -6.74
N GLY A 136 -9.43 10.98 -5.88
CA GLY A 136 -9.73 11.86 -4.77
C GLY A 136 -8.52 12.33 -3.97
N ASP A 137 -8.76 13.28 -3.06
CA ASP A 137 -7.78 13.76 -2.09
C ASP A 137 -7.63 12.75 -0.94
N GLY A 138 -6.45 12.16 -0.81
CA GLY A 138 -6.15 11.18 0.24
C GLY A 138 -6.31 11.70 1.68
N TYR A 139 -6.10 13.01 1.90
CA TYR A 139 -6.35 13.61 3.22
C TYR A 139 -7.83 13.54 3.62
N LYS A 140 -8.74 13.65 2.66
CA LYS A 140 -10.19 13.54 2.89
C LYS A 140 -10.66 12.10 3.04
N GLY A 141 -9.89 11.13 2.54
CA GLY A 141 -10.30 9.73 2.52
C GLY A 141 -11.59 9.49 1.74
N LEU A 142 -12.41 8.56 2.25
CA LEU A 142 -13.68 8.14 1.65
C LEU A 142 -14.78 8.06 2.72
N PRO A 143 -15.23 9.19 3.30
CA PRO A 143 -16.16 9.18 4.45
C PRO A 143 -17.47 8.47 4.16
N THR A 144 -18.02 8.59 2.94
CA THR A 144 -19.25 7.90 2.51
C THR A 144 -19.14 6.37 2.58
N TYR A 145 -17.91 5.85 2.50
CA TYR A 145 -17.63 4.40 2.55
C TYR A 145 -17.11 3.95 3.90
N GLY A 146 -16.86 4.86 4.85
CA GLY A 146 -16.50 4.53 6.22
C GLY A 146 -17.65 3.86 7.01
N PRO A 147 -17.41 3.41 8.26
CA PRO A 147 -16.07 3.27 8.83
C PRO A 147 -15.29 2.09 8.25
N PHE A 148 -13.94 2.17 8.31
CA PHE A 148 -13.01 1.13 7.87
C PHE A 148 -12.45 0.35 9.06
N ASP A 149 -12.16 -0.93 8.88
CA ASP A 149 -11.45 -1.76 9.86
C ASP A 149 -9.99 -1.33 9.96
N LYS A 150 -9.41 -1.04 8.81
CA LYS A 150 -7.99 -0.68 8.68
C LYS A 150 -7.83 0.46 7.66
N ILE A 151 -6.78 1.27 7.88
CA ILE A 151 -6.34 2.28 6.91
C ILE A 151 -4.84 2.13 6.69
N ILE A 152 -4.39 2.15 5.44
CA ILE A 152 -2.96 2.16 5.09
C ILE A 152 -2.66 3.39 4.25
N VAL A 153 -1.63 4.14 4.65
CA VAL A 153 -1.17 5.32 3.91
C VAL A 153 0.19 5.01 3.29
N THR A 154 0.27 5.06 1.98
CA THR A 154 1.47 4.71 1.20
C THR A 154 2.28 5.94 0.77
N ALA A 155 2.06 7.07 1.41
CA ALA A 155 2.77 8.34 1.21
C ALA A 155 3.12 8.96 2.57
N GLY A 156 4.22 9.73 2.65
CA GLY A 156 4.68 10.37 3.88
C GLY A 156 3.84 11.60 4.24
N ALA A 157 3.16 11.57 5.38
CA ALA A 157 2.38 12.68 5.90
C ALA A 157 3.19 13.51 6.92
N PRO A 158 3.02 14.85 7.01
CA PRO A 158 3.67 15.65 8.05
C PRO A 158 3.10 15.35 9.44
N GLU A 159 1.82 15.03 9.53
CA GLU A 159 1.06 14.76 10.74
C GLU A 159 -0.09 13.77 10.48
N ILE A 160 -0.76 13.31 11.53
CA ILE A 160 -1.93 12.41 11.41
C ILE A 160 -3.10 13.17 10.77
N PRO A 161 -3.64 12.70 9.62
CA PRO A 161 -4.85 13.26 9.04
C PRO A 161 -6.08 12.86 9.89
N LEU A 162 -6.67 13.82 10.64
CA LEU A 162 -7.79 13.54 11.55
C LEU A 162 -9.03 13.03 10.80
N ASP A 163 -9.24 13.46 9.55
CA ASP A 163 -10.33 12.94 8.71
C ASP A 163 -10.22 11.42 8.48
N LEU A 164 -9.00 10.87 8.43
CA LEU A 164 -8.79 9.43 8.32
C LEU A 164 -9.08 8.72 9.66
N ILE A 165 -8.70 9.32 10.79
CA ILE A 165 -9.04 8.79 12.11
C ILE A 165 -10.57 8.73 12.30
N ALA A 166 -11.28 9.78 11.87
CA ALA A 166 -12.75 9.80 11.94
C ALA A 166 -13.41 8.64 11.16
N GLN A 167 -12.76 8.21 10.06
CA GLN A 167 -13.23 7.10 9.22
C GLN A 167 -12.78 5.70 9.70
N LEU A 168 -11.98 5.63 10.77
CA LEU A 168 -11.55 4.36 11.35
C LEU A 168 -12.57 3.90 12.40
N LYS A 169 -12.85 2.60 12.45
CA LYS A 169 -13.65 2.01 13.54
C LYS A 169 -12.94 2.16 14.88
N VAL A 170 -13.68 2.21 15.98
CA VAL A 170 -13.11 2.02 17.32
C VAL A 170 -12.48 0.61 17.37
N GLY A 171 -11.24 0.51 17.84
CA GLY A 171 -10.40 -0.69 17.75
C GLY A 171 -9.72 -0.86 16.40
N GLY A 172 -10.05 -0.05 15.39
CA GLY A 172 -9.44 -0.07 14.08
C GLY A 172 -8.00 0.45 14.09
N ARG A 173 -7.24 0.08 13.05
CA ARG A 173 -5.80 0.31 12.97
C ARG A 173 -5.43 1.05 11.68
N MET A 174 -4.59 2.08 11.81
CA MET A 174 -3.99 2.77 10.66
C MET A 174 -2.47 2.61 10.68
N VAL A 175 -1.87 2.34 9.52
CA VAL A 175 -0.42 2.37 9.32
C VAL A 175 -0.08 3.54 8.42
N ILE A 176 0.77 4.45 8.93
CA ILE A 176 1.09 5.71 8.26
C ILE A 176 2.54 6.11 8.49
N PRO A 177 3.32 6.44 7.43
CA PRO A 177 4.63 7.07 7.57
C PRO A 177 4.48 8.57 7.82
N MET A 178 5.08 9.08 8.91
CA MET A 178 5.01 10.50 9.26
C MET A 178 6.39 11.09 9.53
N GLY A 179 6.56 12.34 9.13
CA GLY A 179 7.77 13.11 9.35
C GLY A 179 8.19 13.98 8.16
N PRO A 180 9.40 14.54 8.20
CA PRO A 180 9.94 15.34 7.12
C PRO A 180 10.13 14.52 5.84
N ARG A 181 10.26 15.25 4.70
CA ARG A 181 10.31 14.63 3.37
C ARG A 181 11.43 13.59 3.20
N GLU A 182 12.57 13.85 3.83
CA GLU A 182 13.78 13.04 3.68
C GLU A 182 13.73 11.73 4.47
N LYS A 183 12.91 11.69 5.53
CA LYS A 183 12.85 10.54 6.43
C LYS A 183 11.57 10.56 7.26
N GLN A 184 10.75 9.52 7.11
CA GLN A 184 9.55 9.35 7.92
C GLN A 184 9.74 8.22 8.93
N THR A 185 9.04 8.33 10.05
CA THR A 185 8.84 7.22 10.98
C THR A 185 7.52 6.51 10.64
N MET A 186 7.56 5.20 10.53
CA MET A 186 6.33 4.41 10.38
C MET A 186 5.59 4.36 11.70
N TYR A 187 4.32 4.73 11.70
CA TYR A 187 3.45 4.66 12.87
C TYR A 187 2.31 3.68 12.65
N VAL A 188 2.01 2.93 13.70
CA VAL A 188 0.73 2.29 13.91
C VAL A 188 -0.10 3.21 14.78
N VAL A 189 -1.31 3.52 14.34
CA VAL A 189 -2.29 4.31 15.08
C VAL A 189 -3.52 3.44 15.33
N VAL A 190 -3.98 3.36 16.57
CA VAL A 190 -5.18 2.59 16.94
C VAL A 190 -6.20 3.53 17.56
N LYS A 191 -7.40 3.58 16.99
CA LYS A 191 -8.51 4.37 17.52
C LYS A 191 -9.10 3.67 18.75
N THR A 192 -9.01 4.29 19.91
CA THR A 192 -9.45 3.70 21.20
C THR A 192 -10.87 4.09 21.58
N SER A 193 -11.33 5.27 21.15
CA SER A 193 -12.71 5.75 21.29
C SER A 193 -13.07 6.64 20.10
N GLU A 194 -14.24 7.25 20.09
CA GLU A 194 -14.61 8.18 19.00
C GLU A 194 -13.71 9.42 18.94
N THR A 195 -13.09 9.80 20.04
CA THR A 195 -12.27 11.01 20.17
C THR A 195 -10.81 10.75 20.47
N GLU A 196 -10.42 9.49 20.76
CA GLU A 196 -9.07 9.17 21.21
C GLU A 196 -8.41 8.10 20.35
N TYR A 197 -7.11 8.20 20.24
CA TYR A 197 -6.23 7.19 19.62
C TYR A 197 -4.85 7.19 20.31
N TYR A 198 -4.16 6.08 20.26
CA TYR A 198 -2.72 6.03 20.56
C TYR A 198 -1.92 5.74 19.31
N LYS A 199 -0.61 6.03 19.36
CA LYS A 199 0.32 5.72 18.27
C LYS A 199 1.60 5.08 18.78
N GLU A 200 2.16 4.17 17.99
CA GLU A 200 3.42 3.47 18.25
C GLU A 200 4.34 3.58 17.03
N SER A 201 5.64 3.79 17.26
CA SER A 201 6.64 3.96 16.20
C SER A 201 7.32 2.64 15.82
N HIS A 202 7.54 2.41 14.52
CA HIS A 202 8.10 1.17 13.96
C HIS A 202 9.23 1.42 12.94
N GLY A 203 10.21 2.20 13.32
CA GLY A 203 11.40 2.45 12.50
C GLY A 203 11.23 3.50 11.40
N SER A 204 12.29 3.68 10.62
CA SER A 204 12.42 4.78 9.66
C SER A 204 12.33 4.28 8.23
N PHE A 205 11.63 5.07 7.39
CA PHE A 205 11.37 4.78 5.98
C PHE A 205 11.45 6.06 5.15
N VAL A 206 11.46 5.91 3.83
CA VAL A 206 11.39 7.03 2.89
C VAL A 206 10.23 6.80 1.94
N PHE A 207 9.31 7.77 1.92
CA PHE A 207 8.14 7.78 1.04
C PHE A 207 8.06 9.08 0.25
N VAL A 208 7.38 9.04 -0.89
CA VAL A 208 6.92 10.24 -1.58
C VAL A 208 5.96 11.02 -0.66
N PRO A 209 5.93 12.37 -0.75
CA PRO A 209 5.10 13.17 0.15
C PRO A 209 3.60 12.95 -0.13
N MET A 210 2.81 12.89 0.92
CA MET A 210 1.36 12.99 0.85
C MET A 210 0.98 14.45 0.58
N LEU A 211 0.30 14.71 -0.54
CA LEU A 211 -0.08 16.05 -0.98
C LEU A 211 -1.59 16.25 -0.92
N LYS A 212 -2.04 17.47 -0.56
CA LYS A 212 -3.46 17.87 -0.55
C LYS A 212 -3.98 18.14 -1.96
N GLY A 213 -5.28 17.96 -2.13
CA GLY A 213 -5.99 18.27 -3.37
C GLY A 213 -5.72 17.25 -4.48
N LEU A 214 -6.29 17.53 -5.65
CA LEU A 214 -6.16 16.69 -6.84
C LEU A 214 -5.06 17.24 -7.75
N ASP A 215 -4.36 16.35 -8.42
CA ASP A 215 -3.49 16.65 -9.54
C ASP A 215 -4.28 16.47 -10.84
N LYS A 216 -4.20 17.47 -11.73
CA LYS A 216 -5.03 17.55 -12.94
C LYS A 216 -4.35 16.88 -14.14
#